data_1cc5273a7842b569f398b8dfcebf7e7a
#
_entry.id   1cc5273a7842b569f398b8dfcebf7e7a
#
_cell.length_a   1.000
_cell.length_b   1.000
_cell.length_c   1.000
_cell.angle_alpha   90.00
_cell.angle_beta   90.00
_cell.angle_gamma   90.00
#
_symmetry.space_group_name_H-M   'P 1'
#
loop_
_entity.id
_entity.type
_entity.pdbx_description
1 polymer ?
#
loop_
_entity_poly.entity_id
_entity_poly.type
_entity_poly.pdbx_seq_one_letter_code
_entity_poly.pdbx_strand_id
1 'polypeptide(L)'
;DSVDVTKTAKAKIPEFSVSGDKSAENITQIVEKSGINSSFTADRSRYKNLSRSDDIAFSAMYDIAPSLSINAGGIGGTQSNGDKAELEKRTKELSKTDVTVEFNRPFMFVILDNESDIPLYMGTYAG
;
A
#
# COMPACT_ATOMS: atom_id res chain seq x y z
N ASP A 1 -3.82 3.26 -23.84
CA ASP A 1 -2.52 2.71 -24.26
C ASP A 1 -2.46 1.26 -23.83
N SER A 2 -2.35 0.35 -24.79
CA SER A 2 -2.28 -1.09 -24.50
C SER A 2 -0.88 -1.44 -23.98
N VAL A 3 -0.85 -2.14 -22.84
CA VAL A 3 0.40 -2.73 -22.34
C VAL A 3 0.85 -3.82 -23.32
N ASP A 4 2.09 -3.73 -23.79
CA ASP A 4 2.68 -4.77 -24.63
C ASP A 4 3.07 -5.97 -23.75
N VAL A 5 2.19 -6.95 -23.65
CA VAL A 5 2.39 -8.17 -22.85
C VAL A 5 3.37 -9.18 -23.46
N THR A 6 3.92 -8.87 -24.64
CA THR A 6 4.89 -9.76 -25.30
C THR A 6 6.33 -9.53 -24.84
N LYS A 7 6.59 -8.41 -24.16
CA LYS A 7 7.92 -8.06 -23.64
C LYS A 7 8.04 -8.32 -22.15
N THR A 8 9.18 -8.83 -21.74
CA THR A 8 9.53 -8.97 -20.34
C THR A 8 10.39 -7.80 -19.87
N ALA A 9 10.10 -7.27 -18.68
CA ALA A 9 10.85 -6.16 -18.11
C ALA A 9 11.50 -6.59 -16.78
N LYS A 10 12.76 -6.17 -16.59
CA LYS A 10 13.46 -6.26 -15.33
C LYS A 10 13.35 -4.93 -14.60
N ALA A 11 12.68 -4.91 -13.47
CA ALA A 11 12.63 -3.75 -12.60
C ALA A 11 13.76 -3.83 -11.55
N LYS A 12 14.57 -2.78 -11.46
CA LYS A 12 15.52 -2.56 -10.37
C LYS A 12 14.92 -1.55 -9.42
N ILE A 13 14.42 -2.01 -8.30
CA ILE A 13 13.78 -1.20 -7.26
C ILE A 13 14.76 -1.12 -6.09
N PRO A 14 15.02 0.08 -5.52
CA PRO A 14 15.87 0.19 -4.33
C PRO A 14 15.22 -0.53 -3.14
N GLU A 15 16.04 -1.04 -2.26
CA GLU A 15 15.57 -1.44 -0.93
C GLU A 15 15.31 -0.21 -0.10
N PHE A 16 14.13 -0.11 0.49
CA PHE A 16 13.77 1.02 1.34
C PHE A 16 12.79 0.63 2.44
N SER A 17 12.79 1.41 3.50
CA SER A 17 11.75 1.35 4.52
C SER A 17 11.13 2.73 4.70
N VAL A 18 9.83 2.76 4.71
CA VAL A 18 9.05 3.95 5.05
C VAL A 18 8.39 3.69 6.39
N SER A 19 8.74 4.49 7.37
CA SER A 19 8.01 4.54 8.63
C SER A 19 7.27 5.86 8.67
N GLY A 20 5.95 5.81 8.72
CA GLY A 20 5.18 7.01 9.00
C GLY A 20 5.48 7.55 10.40
N ASP A 21 5.18 8.82 10.62
CA ASP A 21 5.24 9.40 11.95
C ASP A 21 4.32 8.60 12.88
N LYS A 22 4.82 8.23 14.06
CA LYS A 22 4.07 7.41 15.02
C LYS A 22 2.90 8.16 15.69
N SER A 23 2.73 9.44 15.40
CA SER A 23 1.59 10.22 15.86
C SER A 23 0.37 9.90 14.99
N ALA A 24 -0.69 9.38 15.62
CA ALA A 24 -1.96 9.20 14.94
C ALA A 24 -2.50 10.58 14.52
N GLU A 25 -2.62 10.81 13.22
CA GLU A 25 -3.19 12.05 12.69
C GLU A 25 -4.71 11.96 12.66
N ASN A 26 -5.38 13.01 13.14
CA ASN A 26 -6.84 13.08 13.07
C ASN A 26 -7.28 13.46 11.65
N ILE A 27 -7.79 12.47 10.92
CA ILE A 27 -8.26 12.62 9.53
C ILE A 27 -9.77 12.84 9.41
N THR A 28 -10.48 13.03 10.51
CA THR A 28 -11.94 13.19 10.54
C THR A 28 -12.44 14.20 9.52
N GLN A 29 -11.86 15.40 9.49
CA GLN A 29 -12.27 16.46 8.56
C GLN A 29 -12.00 16.11 7.08
N ILE A 30 -10.96 15.36 6.80
CA ILE A 30 -10.63 14.90 5.43
C ILE A 30 -11.71 13.93 4.96
N VAL A 31 -12.07 12.99 5.83
CA VAL A 31 -13.10 11.97 5.55
C VAL A 31 -14.47 12.60 5.39
N GLU A 32 -14.84 13.57 6.22
CA GLU A 32 -16.10 14.33 6.10
C GLU A 32 -16.17 15.10 4.78
N LYS A 33 -15.10 15.79 4.39
CA LYS A 33 -15.01 16.50 3.11
C LYS A 33 -15.09 15.58 1.89
N SER A 34 -14.70 14.31 2.05
CA SER A 34 -14.85 13.27 1.03
C SER A 34 -16.29 12.77 0.89
N GLY A 35 -17.24 13.29 1.67
CA GLY A 35 -18.65 12.94 1.60
C GLY A 35 -19.11 11.89 2.61
N ILE A 36 -18.26 11.46 3.53
CA ILE A 36 -18.58 10.43 4.55
C ILE A 36 -18.99 11.10 5.88
N ASN A 37 -19.90 12.05 5.83
CA ASN A 37 -20.33 12.81 7.02
C ASN A 37 -21.41 12.10 7.86
N SER A 38 -22.20 11.23 7.24
CA SER A 38 -23.28 10.51 7.95
C SER A 38 -22.75 9.56 9.04
N SER A 39 -21.49 9.16 8.96
CA SER A 39 -20.85 8.30 9.94
C SER A 39 -20.50 9.02 11.25
N PHE A 40 -20.35 10.33 11.21
CA PHE A 40 -20.00 11.18 12.35
C PHE A 40 -21.21 11.89 12.98
N THR A 41 -22.40 11.67 12.44
CA THR A 41 -23.64 12.29 12.93
C THR A 41 -24.57 11.21 13.48
N ALA A 42 -24.89 11.26 14.76
CA ALA A 42 -25.64 10.22 15.48
C ALA A 42 -27.01 9.94 14.89
N ASP A 43 -27.75 10.99 14.48
CA ASP A 43 -29.08 10.90 13.89
C ASP A 43 -29.09 10.33 12.46
N ARG A 44 -27.95 10.28 11.80
CA ARG A 44 -27.73 9.79 10.44
C ARG A 44 -26.82 8.59 10.35
N SER A 45 -26.36 8.10 11.48
CA SER A 45 -25.47 6.93 11.52
C SER A 45 -26.19 5.70 10.97
N ARG A 46 -25.48 4.94 10.13
CA ARG A 46 -25.96 3.68 9.55
C ARG A 46 -25.52 2.45 10.32
N TYR A 47 -25.04 2.63 11.53
CA TYR A 47 -24.51 1.53 12.37
C TYR A 47 -25.56 0.75 13.15
N LYS A 48 -26.82 0.78 12.69
CA LYS A 48 -27.95 0.09 13.30
C LYS A 48 -27.74 -1.43 13.46
N ASN A 49 -26.94 -2.01 12.56
CA ASN A 49 -26.60 -3.44 12.63
C ASN A 49 -25.51 -3.75 13.67
N LEU A 50 -24.79 -2.76 14.13
CA LEU A 50 -23.74 -2.92 15.15
C LEU A 50 -24.27 -2.69 16.56
N SER A 51 -25.32 -1.91 16.72
CA SER A 51 -25.92 -1.61 17.99
C SER A 51 -27.43 -1.44 17.91
N ARG A 52 -28.10 -1.69 19.04
CA ARG A 52 -29.52 -1.41 19.22
C ARG A 52 -29.81 0.05 19.53
N SER A 53 -28.78 0.84 19.80
CA SER A 53 -28.91 2.28 20.03
C SER A 53 -28.86 3.02 18.70
N ASP A 54 -29.79 3.95 18.50
CA ASP A 54 -29.84 4.81 17.32
C ASP A 54 -28.86 5.98 17.39
N ASP A 55 -28.20 6.19 18.56
CA ASP A 55 -27.32 7.33 18.82
C ASP A 55 -25.83 7.01 18.69
N ILE A 56 -25.49 6.09 17.78
CA ILE A 56 -24.10 5.73 17.54
C ILE A 56 -23.55 6.49 16.34
N ALA A 57 -22.43 7.15 16.54
CA ALA A 57 -21.62 7.77 15.50
C ALA A 57 -20.13 7.60 15.85
N PHE A 58 -19.26 7.71 14.85
CA PHE A 58 -17.84 7.88 15.12
C PHE A 58 -17.58 9.25 15.74
N SER A 59 -16.80 9.29 16.80
CA SER A 59 -16.37 10.56 17.40
C SER A 59 -15.21 11.18 16.65
N ALA A 60 -14.31 10.36 16.12
CA ALA A 60 -13.16 10.77 15.33
C ALA A 60 -12.59 9.58 14.56
N MET A 61 -11.85 9.87 13.51
CA MET A 61 -11.06 8.88 12.77
C MET A 61 -9.59 9.32 12.76
N TYR A 62 -8.72 8.37 13.03
CA TYR A 62 -7.28 8.61 13.08
C TYR A 62 -6.58 7.73 12.06
N ASP A 63 -5.62 8.33 11.34
CA ASP A 63 -4.67 7.59 10.54
C ASP A 63 -3.52 7.12 11.44
N ILE A 64 -3.23 5.83 11.39
CA ILE A 64 -2.04 5.25 12.02
C ILE A 64 -1.06 4.99 10.90
N ALA A 65 -0.05 5.83 10.79
CA ALA A 65 0.94 5.72 9.74
C ALA A 65 1.60 4.32 9.75
N PRO A 66 1.39 3.52 8.71
CA PRO A 66 1.97 2.19 8.64
C PRO A 66 3.48 2.28 8.40
N SER A 67 4.22 1.31 8.91
CA SER A 67 5.60 1.07 8.50
C SER A 67 5.62 0.05 7.37
N LEU A 68 6.35 0.33 6.31
CA LEU A 68 6.54 -0.54 5.17
C LEU A 68 8.03 -0.71 4.91
N SER A 69 8.50 -1.93 4.78
CA SER A 69 9.84 -2.22 4.29
C SER A 69 9.77 -3.06 3.01
N ILE A 70 10.58 -2.69 2.03
CA ILE A 70 10.74 -3.40 0.77
C ILE A 70 12.22 -3.76 0.64
N ASN A 71 12.50 -5.04 0.51
CA ASN A 71 13.84 -5.58 0.33
C ASN A 71 13.83 -6.80 -0.60
N ALA A 72 14.98 -7.40 -0.85
CA ALA A 72 15.10 -8.59 -1.70
C ALA A 72 14.26 -9.80 -1.22
N GLY A 73 13.88 -9.84 0.05
CA GLY A 73 13.01 -10.89 0.62
C GLY A 73 11.52 -10.62 0.47
N GLY A 74 11.13 -9.45 -0.02
CA GLY A 74 9.73 -9.07 -0.23
C GLY A 74 9.28 -7.85 0.54
N ILE A 75 7.97 -7.74 0.70
CA ILE A 75 7.30 -6.62 1.35
C ILE A 75 6.99 -7.00 2.81
N GLY A 76 7.25 -6.07 3.74
CA GLY A 76 6.93 -6.26 5.18
C GLY A 76 7.91 -7.16 5.92
N GLY A 77 9.01 -7.53 5.27
CA GLY A 77 9.78 -8.66 5.67
C GLY A 77 10.82 -8.45 6.74
N THR A 78 10.75 -9.25 7.76
CA THR A 78 11.95 -9.97 8.19
C THR A 78 12.52 -10.68 6.95
N GLN A 79 13.83 -10.48 6.66
CA GLN A 79 14.50 -11.26 5.62
C GLN A 79 14.18 -12.75 5.86
N SER A 80 13.14 -13.24 5.21
CA SER A 80 13.05 -14.67 5.01
C SER A 80 14.24 -14.98 4.13
N ASN A 81 15.10 -15.88 4.58
CA ASN A 81 16.07 -16.51 3.71
C ASN A 81 15.27 -17.28 2.65
N GLY A 82 14.63 -16.54 1.75
CA GLY A 82 13.93 -17.07 0.61
C GLY A 82 14.89 -18.00 -0.08
N ASP A 83 14.40 -19.15 -0.43
CA ASP A 83 15.17 -20.23 -0.99
C ASP A 83 16.15 -19.67 -2.03
N LYS A 84 17.45 -19.71 -1.72
CA LYS A 84 18.51 -19.17 -2.61
C LYS A 84 18.38 -19.74 -4.02
N ALA A 85 17.92 -20.98 -4.15
CA ALA A 85 17.69 -21.65 -5.42
C ALA A 85 16.58 -20.96 -6.23
N GLU A 86 15.50 -20.52 -5.59
CA GLU A 86 14.43 -19.79 -6.26
C GLU A 86 14.89 -18.39 -6.69
N LEU A 87 15.68 -17.73 -5.86
CA LEU A 87 16.28 -16.42 -6.18
C LEU A 87 17.24 -16.53 -7.39
N GLU A 88 18.11 -17.56 -7.40
CA GLU A 88 19.02 -17.82 -8.51
C GLU A 88 18.28 -18.16 -9.81
N LYS A 89 17.20 -18.93 -9.71
CA LYS A 89 16.34 -19.26 -10.85
C LYS A 89 15.71 -17.99 -11.44
N ARG A 90 15.11 -17.15 -10.60
CA ARG A 90 14.52 -15.87 -11.00
C ARG A 90 15.57 -14.93 -11.60
N THR A 91 16.78 -14.91 -11.04
CA THR A 91 17.88 -14.10 -11.58
C THR A 91 18.29 -14.54 -12.98
N LYS A 92 18.33 -15.86 -13.24
CA LYS A 92 18.60 -16.40 -14.57
C LYS A 92 17.48 -16.10 -15.57
N GLU A 93 16.23 -16.16 -15.15
CA GLU A 93 15.09 -15.80 -15.98
C GLU A 93 15.12 -14.30 -16.33
N LEU A 94 15.42 -13.45 -15.35
CA LEU A 94 15.57 -12.01 -15.52
C LEU A 94 16.75 -11.60 -16.43
N SER A 95 17.74 -12.46 -16.63
CA SER A 95 18.85 -12.19 -17.56
C SER A 95 18.44 -12.21 -19.03
N LYS A 96 17.24 -12.70 -19.35
CA LYS A 96 16.67 -12.79 -20.71
C LYS A 96 15.65 -11.68 -20.99
N THR A 97 15.60 -10.65 -20.16
CA THR A 97 14.59 -9.60 -20.32
C THR A 97 14.97 -8.58 -21.37
N ASP A 98 13.99 -8.11 -22.13
CA ASP A 98 14.18 -7.17 -23.24
C ASP A 98 14.44 -5.73 -22.78
N VAL A 99 13.91 -5.38 -21.60
CA VAL A 99 13.96 -4.01 -21.06
C VAL A 99 14.36 -4.02 -19.60
N THR A 100 15.26 -3.12 -19.20
CA THR A 100 15.56 -2.85 -17.79
C THR A 100 15.03 -1.47 -17.43
N VAL A 101 14.22 -1.42 -16.37
CA VAL A 101 13.71 -0.18 -15.78
C VAL A 101 14.38 0.01 -14.41
N GLU A 102 15.08 1.12 -14.23
CA GLU A 102 15.72 1.47 -12.95
C GLU A 102 14.96 2.57 -12.24
N PHE A 103 14.51 2.30 -11.02
CA PHE A 103 13.86 3.27 -10.14
C PHE A 103 14.92 4.00 -9.31
N ASN A 104 15.73 4.83 -9.95
CA ASN A 104 16.83 5.59 -9.35
C ASN A 104 16.53 7.09 -9.14
N ARG A 105 15.26 7.46 -9.21
CA ARG A 105 14.73 8.81 -8.98
C ARG A 105 13.58 8.73 -7.99
N PRO A 106 13.14 9.84 -7.40
CA PRO A 106 11.92 9.86 -6.62
C PRO A 106 10.73 9.28 -7.39
N PHE A 107 9.97 8.39 -6.77
CA PHE A 107 8.80 7.75 -7.37
C PHE A 107 7.68 7.59 -6.36
N MET A 108 6.46 7.52 -6.88
CA MET A 108 5.29 7.11 -6.12
C MET A 108 5.10 5.60 -6.30
N PHE A 109 4.69 4.92 -5.25
CA PHE A 109 4.31 3.51 -5.30
C PHE A 109 2.94 3.27 -4.71
N VAL A 110 2.26 2.25 -5.22
CA VAL A 110 0.99 1.73 -4.69
C VAL A 110 1.10 0.22 -4.64
N ILE A 111 0.73 -0.36 -3.51
CA ILE A 111 0.61 -1.81 -3.35
C ILE A 111 -0.88 -2.13 -3.41
N LEU A 112 -1.26 -2.94 -4.38
CA LEU A 112 -2.63 -3.37 -4.61
C LEU A 112 -2.81 -4.82 -4.17
N ASP A 113 -3.98 -5.15 -3.67
CA ASP A 113 -4.42 -6.53 -3.61
C ASP A 113 -4.82 -7.00 -5.01
N ASN A 114 -4.21 -8.10 -5.46
CA ASN A 114 -4.39 -8.58 -6.84
C ASN A 114 -5.78 -9.15 -7.14
N GLU A 115 -6.55 -9.51 -6.13
CA GLU A 115 -7.88 -10.09 -6.32
C GLU A 115 -8.97 -9.01 -6.36
N SER A 116 -8.82 -7.98 -5.53
CA SER A 116 -9.84 -6.95 -5.35
C SER A 116 -9.47 -5.60 -5.97
N ASP A 117 -8.23 -5.42 -6.45
CA ASP A 117 -7.67 -4.15 -6.93
C ASP A 117 -7.71 -3.03 -5.85
N ILE A 118 -7.84 -3.40 -4.58
CA ILE A 118 -7.88 -2.44 -3.48
C ILE A 118 -6.46 -2.00 -3.14
N PRO A 119 -6.18 -0.69 -3.04
CA PRO A 119 -4.90 -0.20 -2.58
C PRO A 119 -4.72 -0.48 -1.08
N LEU A 120 -3.68 -1.24 -0.74
CA LEU A 120 -3.31 -1.57 0.63
C LEU A 120 -2.34 -0.54 1.22
N TYR A 121 -1.41 -0.05 0.40
CA TYR A 121 -0.41 0.95 0.76
C TYR A 121 -0.17 1.88 -0.42
N MET A 122 0.08 3.14 -0.12
CA MET A 122 0.61 4.11 -1.08
C MET A 122 1.63 5.00 -0.40
N GLY A 123 2.61 5.45 -1.17
CA GLY A 123 3.64 6.31 -0.64
C GLY A 123 4.56 6.86 -1.72
N THR A 124 5.50 7.67 -1.27
CA THR A 124 6.53 8.24 -2.11
C THR A 124 7.90 7.85 -1.57
N TYR A 125 8.79 7.52 -2.46
CA TYR A 125 10.20 7.34 -2.19
C TYR A 125 10.96 8.54 -2.74
N ALA A 126 11.73 9.21 -1.90
CA ALA A 126 12.44 10.43 -2.28
C ALA A 126 13.94 10.22 -2.60
N GLY A 127 14.47 9.01 -2.32
CA GLY A 127 15.87 8.68 -2.51
C GLY A 127 16.64 8.68 -1.19
#